data_f68f8c5102617ccf03008b3fcba1d8a3
#
_entry.id   f68f8c5102617ccf03008b3fcba1d8a3
#
_cell.length_a   1.000
_cell.length_b   1.000
_cell.length_c   1.000
_cell.angle_alpha   90.00
_cell.angle_beta   90.00
_cell.angle_gamma   90.00
#
_symmetry.space_group_name_H-M   'P 1'
#
loop_
_entity.id
_entity.type
_entity.pdbx_description
1 polymer ?
#
loop_
_entity_poly.entity_id
_entity_poly.type
_entity_poly.pdbx_seq_one_letter_code
_entity_poly.pdbx_strand_id
1 'polypeptide(L)'
;MADNRVNPVPRHVAIIMDGNGRWAKERGSPRLKGHEAGAQSVRVVIKACRDAGVEFLTLYAFSVENWSRPKAEVDGLMRLLVRFMDDQEHELHENRVRLRVIGRLADLPDVVMNSLNRVMERTAGYTDHQLVLALSYGGRTEIAHAARRIAEQVKAGTLQPESVDEACVAANLYAPDIPYPDLLIRTSGEMRISNFLLWQLSYAELYVTPVCWPDFREPHFRAALDDYARRSRRFGGIEPEVKR
;
A
#
# COMPACT_ATOMS: atom_id res chain seq x y z
N MET A 1 -29.28 -1.28 17.77
CA MET A 1 -28.55 -2.47 17.34
C MET A 1 -27.71 -2.05 16.15
N ALA A 2 -26.40 -1.91 16.33
CA ALA A 2 -25.52 -1.59 15.19
C ALA A 2 -25.50 -2.80 14.25
N ASP A 3 -25.88 -2.58 13.00
CA ASP A 3 -25.84 -3.60 11.95
C ASP A 3 -24.38 -4.00 11.72
N ASN A 4 -23.98 -5.13 12.27
CA ASN A 4 -22.62 -5.67 12.20
C ASN A 4 -22.33 -6.32 10.83
N ARG A 5 -23.10 -5.96 9.78
CA ARG A 5 -22.79 -6.38 8.43
C ARG A 5 -21.54 -5.63 7.98
N VAL A 6 -20.46 -6.38 7.82
CA VAL A 6 -19.23 -5.92 7.15
C VAL A 6 -19.65 -5.29 5.83
N ASN A 7 -19.19 -4.07 5.58
CA ASN A 7 -19.34 -3.49 4.24
C ASN A 7 -18.76 -4.51 3.24
N PRO A 8 -19.52 -5.00 2.25
CA PRO A 8 -19.08 -6.04 1.33
C PRO A 8 -17.85 -5.65 0.52
N VAL A 9 -17.50 -4.36 0.52
CA VAL A 9 -16.30 -3.82 -0.16
C VAL A 9 -15.37 -3.22 0.89
N PRO A 10 -14.07 -3.61 0.92
CA PRO A 10 -13.08 -3.00 1.80
C PRO A 10 -12.90 -1.52 1.40
N ARG A 11 -12.85 -0.64 2.39
CA ARG A 11 -12.58 0.78 2.15
C ARG A 11 -11.15 1.00 1.69
N HIS A 12 -10.21 0.25 2.27
CA HIS A 12 -8.78 0.34 1.98
C HIS A 12 -8.19 -1.04 1.70
N VAL A 13 -7.60 -1.20 0.52
CA VAL A 13 -6.85 -2.39 0.11
C VAL A 13 -5.36 -2.07 0.06
N ALA A 14 -4.53 -2.88 0.74
CA ALA A 14 -3.08 -2.84 0.64
C ALA A 14 -2.58 -4.04 -0.17
N ILE A 15 -1.56 -3.87 -1.03
CA ILE A 15 -1.04 -4.96 -1.86
C ILE A 15 0.49 -5.07 -1.76
N ILE A 16 0.97 -6.28 -1.46
CA ILE A 16 2.37 -6.66 -1.64
C ILE A 16 2.51 -7.31 -3.02
N MET A 17 3.12 -6.57 -3.94
CA MET A 17 3.29 -6.90 -5.36
C MET A 17 4.48 -7.86 -5.57
N ASP A 18 4.34 -9.10 -5.10
CA ASP A 18 5.40 -10.11 -5.15
C ASP A 18 5.33 -10.97 -6.40
N GLY A 19 6.46 -11.59 -6.78
CA GLY A 19 6.56 -12.52 -7.89
C GLY A 19 7.12 -11.95 -9.20
N ASN A 20 7.45 -10.65 -9.29
CA ASN A 20 8.01 -10.06 -10.51
C ASN A 20 9.29 -10.77 -10.99
N GLY A 21 10.21 -11.05 -10.06
CA GLY A 21 11.46 -11.73 -10.39
C GLY A 21 11.26 -13.21 -10.74
N ARG A 22 10.33 -13.91 -10.09
CA ARG A 22 9.99 -15.31 -10.35
C ARG A 22 9.36 -15.44 -11.74
N TRP A 23 8.38 -14.60 -12.04
CA TRP A 23 7.74 -14.51 -13.34
C TRP A 23 8.74 -14.30 -14.49
N ALA A 24 9.70 -13.38 -14.32
CA ALA A 24 10.74 -13.12 -15.31
C ALA A 24 11.66 -14.33 -15.49
N LYS A 25 12.09 -14.97 -14.38
CA LYS A 25 12.94 -16.17 -14.41
C LYS A 25 12.30 -17.34 -15.16
N GLU A 26 11.01 -17.60 -14.93
CA GLU A 26 10.24 -18.64 -15.62
C GLU A 26 10.16 -18.42 -17.15
N ARG A 27 10.34 -17.16 -17.59
CA ARG A 27 10.34 -16.75 -19.01
C ARG A 27 11.74 -16.49 -19.57
N GLY A 28 12.80 -16.90 -18.86
CA GLY A 28 14.18 -16.67 -19.27
C GLY A 28 14.56 -15.19 -19.42
N SER A 29 13.84 -14.30 -18.74
CA SER A 29 13.98 -12.84 -18.87
C SER A 29 14.67 -12.20 -17.65
N PRO A 30 15.36 -11.08 -17.81
CA PRO A 30 15.89 -10.32 -16.70
C PRO A 30 14.79 -9.87 -15.73
N ARG A 31 15.11 -9.80 -14.42
CA ARG A 31 14.14 -9.40 -13.36
C ARG A 31 13.40 -8.10 -13.66
N LEU A 32 14.07 -7.13 -14.26
CA LEU A 32 13.48 -5.84 -14.62
C LEU A 32 12.27 -5.99 -15.57
N LYS A 33 12.31 -6.98 -16.47
CA LYS A 33 11.16 -7.27 -17.36
C LYS A 33 9.91 -7.72 -16.59
N GLY A 34 10.08 -8.42 -15.48
CA GLY A 34 8.97 -8.74 -14.59
C GLY A 34 8.36 -7.48 -13.96
N HIS A 35 9.18 -6.52 -13.54
CA HIS A 35 8.70 -5.25 -12.99
C HIS A 35 8.01 -4.38 -14.07
N GLU A 36 8.54 -4.36 -15.30
CA GLU A 36 7.90 -3.69 -16.44
C GLU A 36 6.51 -4.30 -16.72
N ALA A 37 6.41 -5.63 -16.76
CA ALA A 37 5.12 -6.31 -16.92
C ALA A 37 4.18 -6.06 -15.73
N GLY A 38 4.73 -5.99 -14.50
CA GLY A 38 3.99 -5.67 -13.29
C GLY A 38 3.37 -4.27 -13.27
N ALA A 39 3.93 -3.31 -14.00
CA ALA A 39 3.34 -1.97 -14.15
C ALA A 39 1.95 -2.03 -14.80
N GLN A 40 1.72 -2.97 -15.74
CA GLN A 40 0.39 -3.19 -16.31
C GLN A 40 -0.62 -3.68 -15.26
N SER A 41 -0.20 -4.53 -14.32
CA SER A 41 -1.07 -4.99 -13.23
C SER A 41 -1.46 -3.84 -12.30
N VAL A 42 -0.57 -2.86 -12.08
CA VAL A 42 -0.89 -1.65 -11.30
C VAL A 42 -2.05 -0.89 -11.95
N ARG A 43 -1.99 -0.64 -13.27
CA ARG A 43 -3.06 0.04 -14.02
C ARG A 43 -4.40 -0.67 -13.89
N VAL A 44 -4.38 -1.98 -14.11
CA VAL A 44 -5.60 -2.80 -14.01
C VAL A 44 -6.20 -2.75 -12.62
N VAL A 45 -5.37 -2.82 -11.57
CA VAL A 45 -5.84 -2.82 -10.18
C VAL A 45 -6.35 -1.44 -9.75
N ILE A 46 -5.70 -0.34 -10.15
CA ILE A 46 -6.22 1.01 -9.90
C ILE A 46 -7.64 1.14 -10.45
N LYS A 47 -7.84 0.73 -11.73
CA LYS A 47 -9.16 0.74 -12.35
C LYS A 47 -10.15 -0.16 -11.61
N ALA A 48 -9.76 -1.39 -11.29
CA ALA A 48 -10.61 -2.35 -10.59
C ALA A 48 -11.02 -1.88 -9.18
N CYS A 49 -10.12 -1.21 -8.44
CA CYS A 49 -10.42 -0.58 -7.15
C CYS A 49 -11.51 0.48 -7.30
N ARG A 50 -11.35 1.40 -8.25
CA ARG A 50 -12.33 2.44 -8.51
C ARG A 50 -13.70 1.85 -8.89
N ASP A 51 -13.72 0.90 -9.83
CA ASP A 51 -14.94 0.28 -10.32
C ASP A 51 -15.67 -0.54 -9.21
N ALA A 52 -14.92 -1.00 -8.20
CA ALA A 52 -15.46 -1.71 -7.03
C ALA A 52 -15.84 -0.77 -5.88
N GLY A 53 -15.52 0.52 -5.93
CA GLY A 53 -15.79 1.48 -4.85
C GLY A 53 -14.77 1.45 -3.70
N VAL A 54 -13.56 0.89 -3.93
CA VAL A 54 -12.44 0.96 -2.97
C VAL A 54 -11.90 2.39 -2.96
N GLU A 55 -11.89 3.04 -1.80
CA GLU A 55 -11.45 4.43 -1.67
C GLU A 55 -9.92 4.57 -1.66
N PHE A 56 -9.22 3.63 -1.00
CA PHE A 56 -7.76 3.67 -0.82
C PHE A 56 -7.10 2.40 -1.35
N LEU A 57 -6.07 2.57 -2.16
CA LEU A 57 -5.19 1.50 -2.63
C LEU A 57 -3.76 1.81 -2.23
N THR A 58 -3.16 1.03 -1.32
CA THR A 58 -1.75 1.17 -0.98
C THR A 58 -0.93 0.05 -1.62
N LEU A 59 0.07 0.43 -2.41
CA LEU A 59 0.97 -0.49 -3.09
C LEU A 59 2.37 -0.49 -2.48
N TYR A 60 2.89 -1.65 -2.10
CA TYR A 60 4.27 -1.81 -1.65
C TYR A 60 5.22 -1.81 -2.84
N ALA A 61 5.57 -0.62 -3.33
CA ALA A 61 6.30 -0.47 -4.59
C ALA A 61 7.82 -0.61 -4.43
N PHE A 62 8.41 -0.13 -3.30
CA PHE A 62 9.84 -0.25 -3.02
C PHE A 62 10.12 -0.24 -1.51
N SER A 63 10.64 -1.35 -0.99
CA SER A 63 10.98 -1.45 0.44
C SER A 63 12.37 -0.90 0.76
N VAL A 64 12.62 -0.57 2.04
CA VAL A 64 13.97 -0.17 2.50
C VAL A 64 15.00 -1.28 2.25
N GLU A 65 14.61 -2.54 2.32
CA GLU A 65 15.47 -3.68 2.06
C GLU A 65 15.88 -3.80 0.58
N ASN A 66 15.10 -3.21 -0.34
CA ASN A 66 15.39 -3.25 -1.76
C ASN A 66 16.62 -2.43 -2.16
N TRP A 67 17.07 -1.48 -1.32
CA TRP A 67 18.29 -0.75 -1.54
C TRP A 67 19.55 -1.66 -1.52
N SER A 68 19.48 -2.83 -0.87
CA SER A 68 20.58 -3.82 -0.87
C SER A 68 20.71 -4.61 -2.18
N ARG A 69 19.79 -4.43 -3.13
CA ARG A 69 19.87 -5.07 -4.44
C ARG A 69 21.00 -4.50 -5.29
N PRO A 70 21.45 -5.24 -6.35
CA PRO A 70 22.44 -4.70 -7.27
C PRO A 70 22.05 -3.31 -7.80
N LYS A 71 23.01 -2.39 -7.82
CA LYS A 71 22.78 -0.99 -8.20
C LYS A 71 22.06 -0.85 -9.55
N ALA A 72 22.42 -1.66 -10.54
CA ALA A 72 21.80 -1.64 -11.86
C ALA A 72 20.29 -2.00 -11.82
N GLU A 73 19.87 -2.92 -10.90
CA GLU A 73 18.46 -3.25 -10.67
C GLU A 73 17.73 -2.06 -10.02
N VAL A 74 18.31 -1.48 -8.96
CA VAL A 74 17.76 -0.31 -8.28
C VAL A 74 17.58 0.86 -9.23
N ASP A 75 18.62 1.23 -9.98
CA ASP A 75 18.58 2.29 -10.97
C ASP A 75 17.51 2.02 -12.07
N GLY A 76 17.36 0.75 -12.47
CA GLY A 76 16.32 0.32 -13.38
C GLY A 76 14.91 0.52 -12.83
N LEU A 77 14.70 0.18 -11.55
CA LEU A 77 13.41 0.37 -10.86
C LEU A 77 13.06 1.85 -10.69
N MET A 78 14.05 2.71 -10.38
CA MET A 78 13.83 4.15 -10.28
C MET A 78 13.44 4.76 -11.63
N ARG A 79 14.10 4.37 -12.72
CA ARG A 79 13.71 4.78 -14.08
C ARG A 79 12.32 4.27 -14.48
N LEU A 80 11.97 3.04 -14.08
CA LEU A 80 10.65 2.48 -14.32
C LEU A 80 9.56 3.26 -13.58
N LEU A 81 9.83 3.67 -12.34
CA LEU A 81 8.91 4.47 -11.54
C LEU A 81 8.64 5.84 -12.19
N VAL A 82 9.69 6.54 -12.65
CA VAL A 82 9.53 7.81 -13.36
C VAL A 82 8.66 7.63 -14.61
N ARG A 83 8.99 6.65 -15.46
CA ARG A 83 8.17 6.36 -16.66
C ARG A 83 6.72 6.04 -16.30
N PHE A 84 6.51 5.24 -15.25
CA PHE A 84 5.17 4.91 -14.80
C PHE A 84 4.40 6.17 -14.38
N MET A 85 5.03 7.10 -13.65
CA MET A 85 4.40 8.37 -13.27
C MET A 85 4.05 9.21 -14.48
N ASP A 86 4.98 9.35 -15.45
CA ASP A 86 4.75 10.12 -16.68
C ASP A 86 3.58 9.53 -17.50
N ASP A 87 3.54 8.20 -17.64
CA ASP A 87 2.48 7.48 -18.36
C ASP A 87 1.11 7.55 -17.65
N GLN A 88 1.10 7.59 -16.31
CA GLN A 88 -0.13 7.52 -15.52
C GLN A 88 -0.70 8.88 -15.12
N GLU A 89 0.06 9.96 -15.23
CA GLU A 89 -0.35 11.28 -14.78
C GLU A 89 -1.72 11.69 -15.36
N HIS A 90 -1.90 11.49 -16.67
CA HIS A 90 -3.15 11.84 -17.35
C HIS A 90 -4.32 10.96 -16.88
N GLU A 91 -4.10 9.64 -16.79
CA GLU A 91 -5.13 8.68 -16.37
C GLU A 91 -5.57 8.90 -14.91
N LEU A 92 -4.62 9.16 -14.00
CA LEU A 92 -4.92 9.48 -12.61
C LEU A 92 -5.75 10.78 -12.51
N HIS A 93 -5.39 11.78 -13.30
CA HIS A 93 -6.09 13.07 -13.35
C HIS A 93 -7.53 12.89 -13.88
N GLU A 94 -7.71 12.26 -15.03
CA GLU A 94 -9.04 12.04 -15.63
C GLU A 94 -9.96 11.19 -14.74
N ASN A 95 -9.40 10.19 -14.07
CA ASN A 95 -10.15 9.32 -13.19
C ASN A 95 -10.29 9.85 -11.75
N ARG A 96 -9.82 11.08 -11.47
CA ARG A 96 -9.90 11.74 -10.17
C ARG A 96 -9.25 10.93 -9.04
N VAL A 97 -8.15 10.23 -9.35
CA VAL A 97 -7.36 9.46 -8.38
C VAL A 97 -6.25 10.33 -7.82
N ARG A 98 -6.25 10.59 -6.52
CA ARG A 98 -5.19 11.31 -5.82
C ARG A 98 -3.99 10.41 -5.61
N LEU A 99 -2.81 10.84 -6.09
CA LEU A 99 -1.55 10.18 -5.75
C LEU A 99 -1.05 10.65 -4.38
N ARG A 100 -0.64 9.71 -3.54
CA ARG A 100 0.08 9.94 -2.29
C ARG A 100 1.29 9.03 -2.21
N VAL A 101 2.29 9.44 -1.44
CA VAL A 101 3.52 8.65 -1.25
C VAL A 101 3.86 8.60 0.23
N ILE A 102 4.25 7.41 0.71
CA ILE A 102 4.72 7.18 2.08
C ILE A 102 6.08 6.49 2.07
N GLY A 103 6.90 6.73 3.09
CA GLY A 103 8.21 6.13 3.28
C GLY A 103 9.33 7.15 3.49
N ARG A 104 10.56 6.73 3.30
CA ARG A 104 11.76 7.57 3.42
C ARG A 104 12.05 8.29 2.10
N LEU A 105 11.27 9.33 1.83
CA LEU A 105 11.32 10.01 0.52
C LEU A 105 12.68 10.69 0.26
N ALA A 106 13.40 11.07 1.32
CA ALA A 106 14.76 11.64 1.21
C ALA A 106 15.80 10.66 0.65
N ASP A 107 15.51 9.35 0.62
CA ASP A 107 16.42 8.36 0.01
C ASP A 107 16.26 8.29 -1.52
N LEU A 108 15.17 8.82 -2.06
CA LEU A 108 14.85 8.73 -3.48
C LEU A 108 15.66 9.75 -4.29
N PRO A 109 16.11 9.39 -5.51
CA PRO A 109 16.77 10.34 -6.41
C PRO A 109 15.87 11.54 -6.74
N ASP A 110 16.45 12.72 -6.91
CA ASP A 110 15.73 13.97 -7.22
C ASP A 110 14.81 13.84 -8.44
N VAL A 111 15.25 13.14 -9.48
CA VAL A 111 14.44 12.92 -10.69
C VAL A 111 13.15 12.16 -10.38
N VAL A 112 13.19 11.21 -9.45
CA VAL A 112 12.01 10.45 -8.98
C VAL A 112 11.11 11.38 -8.17
N MET A 113 11.69 12.13 -7.22
CA MET A 113 10.94 13.06 -6.39
C MET A 113 10.25 14.15 -7.21
N ASN A 114 10.92 14.70 -8.21
CA ASN A 114 10.34 15.72 -9.10
C ASN A 114 9.14 15.15 -9.88
N SER A 115 9.25 13.91 -10.40
CA SER A 115 8.12 13.26 -11.09
C SER A 115 6.95 12.97 -10.15
N LEU A 116 7.22 12.46 -8.94
CA LEU A 116 6.20 12.21 -7.93
C LEU A 116 5.49 13.49 -7.48
N ASN A 117 6.25 14.54 -7.17
CA ASN A 117 5.71 15.84 -6.71
C ASN A 117 4.78 16.44 -7.76
N ARG A 118 5.18 16.44 -9.03
CA ARG A 118 4.36 16.93 -10.14
C ARG A 118 3.00 16.23 -10.18
N VAL A 119 2.97 14.88 -10.09
CA VAL A 119 1.71 14.11 -10.14
C VAL A 119 0.91 14.31 -8.85
N MET A 120 1.55 14.33 -7.68
CA MET A 120 0.89 14.59 -6.40
C MET A 120 0.21 15.97 -6.39
N GLU A 121 0.89 17.02 -6.83
CA GLU A 121 0.34 18.38 -6.91
C GLU A 121 -0.86 18.45 -7.87
N ARG A 122 -0.74 17.84 -9.05
CA ARG A 122 -1.81 17.83 -10.05
C ARG A 122 -3.05 17.08 -9.59
N THR A 123 -2.91 16.09 -8.72
CA THR A 123 -4.00 15.25 -8.22
C THR A 123 -4.44 15.60 -6.80
N ALA A 124 -3.84 16.62 -6.15
CA ALA A 124 -4.04 16.95 -4.73
C ALA A 124 -5.50 17.25 -4.34
N GLY A 125 -6.27 17.80 -5.28
CA GLY A 125 -7.66 18.20 -5.04
C GLY A 125 -8.67 17.04 -5.07
N TYR A 126 -8.26 15.81 -5.43
CA TYR A 126 -9.18 14.68 -5.51
C TYR A 126 -9.31 13.96 -4.17
N THR A 127 -10.54 13.54 -3.85
CA THR A 127 -10.86 12.88 -2.58
C THR A 127 -11.51 11.51 -2.75
N ASP A 128 -12.03 11.23 -3.94
CA ASP A 128 -12.88 10.07 -4.21
C ASP A 128 -12.12 8.75 -4.14
N HIS A 129 -10.92 8.73 -4.75
CA HIS A 129 -10.03 7.57 -4.76
C HIS A 129 -8.60 8.02 -4.53
N GLN A 130 -7.83 7.22 -3.78
CA GLN A 130 -6.44 7.53 -3.46
C GLN A 130 -5.53 6.34 -3.76
N LEU A 131 -4.51 6.58 -4.58
CA LEU A 131 -3.39 5.66 -4.77
C LEU A 131 -2.24 6.07 -3.84
N VAL A 132 -1.82 5.18 -2.96
CA VAL A 132 -0.72 5.40 -2.02
C VAL A 132 0.44 4.50 -2.43
N LEU A 133 1.58 5.07 -2.79
CA LEU A 133 2.79 4.33 -3.08
C LEU A 133 3.71 4.30 -1.86
N ALA A 134 4.00 3.12 -1.34
CA ALA A 134 5.00 2.91 -0.30
C ALA A 134 6.38 2.75 -0.97
N LEU A 135 7.23 3.80 -0.85
CA LEU A 135 8.55 3.93 -1.48
C LEU A 135 9.63 4.12 -0.43
N SER A 136 10.74 3.39 -0.57
CA SER A 136 11.76 3.30 0.50
C SER A 136 11.09 3.11 1.88
N TYR A 137 10.07 2.24 1.88
CA TYR A 137 9.19 2.04 3.03
C TYR A 137 9.59 0.80 3.84
N GLY A 138 9.42 0.89 5.15
CA GLY A 138 9.48 -0.23 6.07
C GLY A 138 8.76 0.13 7.37
N GLY A 139 7.87 -0.75 7.86
CA GLY A 139 7.05 -0.48 9.04
C GLY A 139 7.87 -0.26 10.31
N ARG A 140 8.98 -1.00 10.48
CA ARG A 140 9.92 -0.74 11.59
C ARG A 140 10.53 0.66 11.52
N THR A 141 10.88 1.11 10.31
CA THR A 141 11.42 2.45 10.08
C THR A 141 10.39 3.53 10.37
N GLU A 142 9.15 3.32 9.92
CA GLU A 142 8.03 4.23 10.17
C GLU A 142 7.78 4.39 11.67
N ILE A 143 7.70 3.28 12.42
CA ILE A 143 7.50 3.29 13.87
C ILE A 143 8.67 4.01 14.58
N ALA A 144 9.91 3.77 14.15
CA ALA A 144 11.08 4.46 14.71
C ALA A 144 11.03 5.98 14.44
N HIS A 145 10.55 6.39 13.26
CA HIS A 145 10.35 7.81 12.95
C HIS A 145 9.21 8.43 13.76
N ALA A 146 8.10 7.70 13.97
CA ALA A 146 7.02 8.15 14.86
C ALA A 146 7.52 8.34 16.28
N ALA A 147 8.27 7.38 16.83
CA ALA A 147 8.88 7.48 18.16
C ALA A 147 9.81 8.69 18.28
N ARG A 148 10.62 8.98 17.25
CA ARG A 148 11.51 10.16 17.25
C ARG A 148 10.70 11.45 17.25
N ARG A 149 9.65 11.59 16.41
CA ARG A 149 8.77 12.77 16.41
C ARG A 149 8.12 13.01 17.78
N ILE A 150 7.65 11.95 18.42
CA ILE A 150 7.07 12.00 19.77
C ILE A 150 8.13 12.49 20.78
N ALA A 151 9.35 11.94 20.76
CA ALA A 151 10.43 12.37 21.63
C ALA A 151 10.81 13.86 21.41
N GLU A 152 10.80 14.33 20.17
CA GLU A 152 11.02 15.74 19.80
C GLU A 152 9.91 16.64 20.36
N GLN A 153 8.64 16.23 20.28
CA GLN A 153 7.48 16.95 20.83
C GLN A 153 7.55 17.02 22.38
N VAL A 154 7.94 15.91 23.03
CA VAL A 154 8.15 15.88 24.49
C VAL A 154 9.29 16.81 24.87
N LYS A 155 10.42 16.75 24.17
CA LYS A 155 11.56 17.65 24.43
C LYS A 155 11.21 19.13 24.23
N ALA A 156 10.35 19.43 23.26
CA ALA A 156 9.87 20.79 22.99
C ALA A 156 8.78 21.25 23.99
N GLY A 157 8.30 20.39 24.89
CA GLY A 157 7.24 20.70 25.85
C GLY A 157 5.84 20.79 25.24
N THR A 158 5.66 20.37 23.96
CA THR A 158 4.35 20.38 23.26
C THR A 158 3.55 19.11 23.52
N LEU A 159 4.16 18.07 24.07
CA LEU A 159 3.54 16.81 24.44
C LEU A 159 4.04 16.39 25.83
N GLN A 160 3.15 15.91 26.70
CA GLN A 160 3.55 15.30 27.98
C GLN A 160 3.78 13.80 27.79
N PRO A 161 4.80 13.17 28.44
CA PRO A 161 5.07 11.74 28.32
C PRO A 161 3.85 10.86 28.63
N GLU A 162 3.03 11.27 29.59
CA GLU A 162 1.82 10.56 30.04
C GLU A 162 0.69 10.59 29.01
N SER A 163 0.77 11.47 28.01
CA SER A 163 -0.19 11.57 26.90
C SER A 163 0.21 10.71 25.68
N VAL A 164 1.31 9.95 25.80
CA VAL A 164 1.74 9.06 24.70
C VAL A 164 0.96 7.77 24.79
N ASP A 165 -0.10 7.67 23.98
CA ASP A 165 -0.97 6.52 23.79
C ASP A 165 -0.94 6.00 22.34
N GLU A 166 -1.77 5.02 22.01
CA GLU A 166 -1.87 4.47 20.65
C GLU A 166 -2.29 5.53 19.64
N ALA A 167 -3.19 6.46 20.01
CA ALA A 167 -3.64 7.53 19.15
C ALA A 167 -2.50 8.53 18.85
N CYS A 168 -1.69 8.83 19.85
CA CYS A 168 -0.49 9.65 19.69
C CYS A 168 0.51 8.99 18.74
N VAL A 169 0.76 7.68 18.85
CA VAL A 169 1.63 6.96 17.92
C VAL A 169 1.05 7.01 16.50
N ALA A 170 -0.24 6.70 16.35
CA ALA A 170 -0.94 6.72 15.07
C ALA A 170 -0.85 8.08 14.37
N ALA A 171 -1.02 9.19 15.13
CA ALA A 171 -0.92 10.56 14.62
C ALA A 171 0.49 10.93 14.15
N ASN A 172 1.52 10.20 14.57
CA ASN A 172 2.90 10.40 14.18
C ASN A 172 3.40 9.45 13.08
N LEU A 173 2.56 8.57 12.52
CA LEU A 173 2.87 7.75 11.35
C LEU A 173 2.96 8.61 10.07
N TYR A 174 3.39 8.01 8.95
CA TYR A 174 3.63 8.77 7.70
C TYR A 174 2.36 9.37 7.08
N ALA A 175 1.21 8.72 7.24
CA ALA A 175 -0.06 9.17 6.68
C ALA A 175 -1.21 8.91 7.68
N PRO A 176 -1.28 9.69 8.79
CA PRO A 176 -2.22 9.46 9.88
C PRO A 176 -3.69 9.69 9.49
N ASP A 177 -3.92 10.38 8.40
CA ASP A 177 -5.25 10.68 7.85
C ASP A 177 -5.80 9.59 6.91
N ILE A 178 -4.99 8.60 6.54
CA ILE A 178 -5.43 7.46 5.74
C ILE A 178 -6.01 6.38 6.69
N PRO A 179 -7.22 5.84 6.42
CA PRO A 179 -7.76 4.75 7.21
C PRO A 179 -6.87 3.51 7.10
N TYR A 180 -6.84 2.68 8.14
CA TYR A 180 -6.08 1.44 8.11
C TYR A 180 -6.63 0.47 7.05
N PRO A 181 -5.76 -0.37 6.44
CA PRO A 181 -6.22 -1.34 5.47
C PRO A 181 -7.21 -2.34 6.09
N ASP A 182 -8.30 -2.59 5.36
CA ASP A 182 -9.24 -3.66 5.68
C ASP A 182 -8.77 -5.00 5.14
N LEU A 183 -8.10 -4.96 3.97
CA LEU A 183 -7.63 -6.14 3.25
C LEU A 183 -6.18 -5.95 2.81
N LEU A 184 -5.31 -6.90 3.15
CA LEU A 184 -3.99 -7.06 2.58
C LEU A 184 -4.00 -8.20 1.57
N ILE A 185 -3.65 -7.90 0.32
CA ILE A 185 -3.43 -8.90 -0.73
C ILE A 185 -1.93 -9.13 -0.90
N ARG A 186 -1.50 -10.40 -0.93
CA ARG A 186 -0.14 -10.73 -1.33
C ARG A 186 -0.14 -11.72 -2.47
N THR A 187 0.57 -11.39 -3.55
CA THR A 187 0.74 -12.25 -4.72
C THR A 187 1.93 -13.20 -4.55
N SER A 188 2.00 -14.26 -5.39
CA SER A 188 3.12 -15.22 -5.45
C SER A 188 3.21 -16.23 -4.30
N GLY A 189 2.13 -16.44 -3.51
CA GLY A 189 2.00 -17.55 -2.56
C GLY A 189 2.74 -17.40 -1.23
N GLU A 190 3.43 -16.29 -0.99
CA GLU A 190 4.23 -16.10 0.21
C GLU A 190 3.38 -15.58 1.39
N MET A 191 3.42 -16.27 2.53
CA MET A 191 2.59 -15.98 3.71
C MET A 191 3.36 -15.17 4.77
N ARG A 192 3.77 -13.96 4.43
CA ARG A 192 4.43 -13.00 5.33
C ARG A 192 4.13 -11.57 4.89
N ILE A 193 4.20 -10.61 5.82
CA ILE A 193 3.92 -9.18 5.54
C ILE A 193 5.17 -8.37 5.20
N SER A 194 6.37 -8.94 5.34
CA SER A 194 7.64 -8.38 4.91
C SER A 194 7.87 -6.93 5.32
N ASN A 195 7.67 -6.61 6.59
CA ASN A 195 7.86 -5.27 7.15
C ASN A 195 6.91 -4.19 6.52
N PHE A 196 5.79 -4.60 5.92
CA PHE A 196 4.82 -3.70 5.32
C PHE A 196 3.73 -3.33 6.33
N LEU A 197 3.47 -2.03 6.51
CA LEU A 197 2.38 -1.43 7.30
C LEU A 197 2.15 -2.11 8.67
N LEU A 198 3.23 -2.37 9.45
CA LEU A 198 3.18 -3.18 10.67
C LEU A 198 2.14 -2.71 11.68
N TRP A 199 2.00 -1.39 11.86
CA TRP A 199 1.01 -0.81 12.75
C TRP A 199 -0.40 -0.91 12.16
N GLN A 200 -0.53 -0.51 10.91
CA GLN A 200 -1.82 -0.33 10.26
C GLN A 200 -2.52 -1.65 9.90
N LEU A 201 -1.77 -2.76 9.75
CA LEU A 201 -2.31 -4.08 9.40
C LEU A 201 -2.78 -4.91 10.59
N SER A 202 -2.79 -4.35 11.81
CA SER A 202 -3.08 -5.08 13.05
C SER A 202 -4.40 -5.86 13.01
N TYR A 203 -5.40 -5.37 12.27
CA TYR A 203 -6.72 -5.99 12.12
C TYR A 203 -7.13 -6.20 10.65
N ALA A 204 -6.18 -6.11 9.73
CA ALA A 204 -6.47 -6.34 8.32
C ALA A 204 -6.70 -7.83 8.02
N GLU A 205 -7.66 -8.12 7.16
CA GLU A 205 -7.83 -9.46 6.59
C GLU A 205 -6.71 -9.75 5.58
N LEU A 206 -6.21 -11.00 5.56
CA LEU A 206 -5.12 -11.41 4.68
C LEU A 206 -5.64 -12.29 3.55
N TYR A 207 -5.33 -11.93 2.31
CA TYR A 207 -5.58 -12.76 1.13
C TYR A 207 -4.27 -13.06 0.40
N VAL A 208 -3.92 -14.34 0.29
CA VAL A 208 -2.70 -14.77 -0.41
C VAL A 208 -3.08 -15.55 -1.65
N THR A 209 -2.51 -15.18 -2.80
CA THR A 209 -2.72 -15.87 -4.07
C THR A 209 -1.42 -16.38 -4.65
N PRO A 210 -1.39 -17.59 -5.27
CA PRO A 210 -0.20 -18.10 -5.94
C PRO A 210 0.17 -17.34 -7.22
N VAL A 211 -0.75 -16.53 -7.76
CA VAL A 211 -0.53 -15.75 -8.98
C VAL A 211 0.60 -14.75 -8.78
N CYS A 212 1.60 -14.73 -9.66
CA CYS A 212 2.65 -13.71 -9.66
C CYS A 212 2.07 -12.33 -10.05
N TRP A 213 2.64 -11.26 -9.47
CA TRP A 213 2.13 -9.90 -9.72
C TRP A 213 1.96 -9.53 -11.20
N PRO A 214 2.91 -9.84 -12.12
CA PRO A 214 2.73 -9.52 -13.54
C PRO A 214 1.53 -10.18 -14.22
N ASP A 215 1.02 -11.28 -13.68
CA ASP A 215 -0.17 -11.99 -14.18
C ASP A 215 -1.44 -11.68 -13.35
N PHE A 216 -1.32 -10.87 -12.29
CA PHE A 216 -2.46 -10.46 -11.47
C PHE A 216 -3.34 -9.46 -12.23
N ARG A 217 -4.61 -9.80 -12.42
CA ARG A 217 -5.58 -9.05 -13.21
C ARG A 217 -6.89 -8.87 -12.45
N GLU A 218 -7.83 -8.14 -13.04
CA GLU A 218 -9.14 -7.85 -12.47
C GLU A 218 -9.86 -9.09 -11.91
N PRO A 219 -9.93 -10.26 -12.59
CA PRO A 219 -10.57 -11.43 -12.02
C PRO A 219 -9.95 -11.90 -10.69
N HIS A 220 -8.61 -11.79 -10.57
CA HIS A 220 -7.91 -12.15 -9.34
C HIS A 220 -8.18 -11.14 -8.22
N PHE A 221 -8.28 -9.85 -8.57
CA PHE A 221 -8.64 -8.80 -7.62
C PHE A 221 -10.09 -8.99 -7.13
N ARG A 222 -11.03 -9.25 -8.03
CA ARG A 222 -12.42 -9.55 -7.67
C ARG A 222 -12.52 -10.77 -6.76
N ALA A 223 -11.79 -11.84 -7.05
CA ALA A 223 -11.76 -13.02 -6.18
C ALA A 223 -11.28 -12.69 -4.75
N ALA A 224 -10.34 -11.76 -4.59
CA ALA A 224 -9.91 -11.30 -3.27
C ALA A 224 -11.01 -10.49 -2.56
N LEU A 225 -11.75 -9.65 -3.28
CA LEU A 225 -12.89 -8.91 -2.72
C LEU A 225 -14.05 -9.84 -2.36
N ASP A 226 -14.35 -10.84 -3.19
CA ASP A 226 -15.39 -11.85 -2.92
C ASP A 226 -15.04 -12.69 -1.69
N ASP A 227 -13.75 -13.03 -1.51
CA ASP A 227 -13.29 -13.73 -0.32
C ASP A 227 -13.44 -12.85 0.93
N TYR A 228 -13.04 -11.59 0.86
CA TYR A 228 -13.22 -10.62 1.94
C TYR A 228 -14.70 -10.46 2.33
N ALA A 229 -15.59 -10.33 1.36
CA ALA A 229 -17.03 -10.15 1.59
C ALA A 229 -17.70 -11.34 2.31
N ARG A 230 -17.09 -12.54 2.22
CA ARG A 230 -17.59 -13.73 2.93
C ARG A 230 -17.08 -13.85 4.37
N ARG A 231 -16.13 -13.03 4.78
CA ARG A 231 -15.54 -13.11 6.12
C ARG A 231 -16.33 -12.31 7.14
N SER A 232 -16.37 -12.80 8.37
CA SER A 232 -16.93 -12.10 9.52
C SER A 232 -15.81 -11.47 10.34
N ARG A 233 -15.75 -10.13 10.41
CA ARG A 233 -14.76 -9.40 11.22
C ARG A 233 -15.25 -9.25 12.65
N ARG A 234 -14.54 -9.84 13.60
CA ARG A 234 -14.98 -9.90 15.01
C ARG A 234 -14.31 -8.88 15.92
N PHE A 235 -13.17 -8.32 15.54
CA PHE A 235 -12.39 -7.34 16.35
C PHE A 235 -12.26 -7.76 17.83
N GLY A 236 -12.08 -9.07 18.09
CA GLY A 236 -12.04 -9.64 19.45
C GLY A 236 -13.40 -9.86 20.12
N GLY A 237 -14.52 -9.54 19.47
CA GLY A 237 -15.87 -9.78 19.96
C GLY A 237 -16.33 -11.24 19.78
N ILE A 238 -17.31 -11.66 20.60
CA ILE A 238 -17.98 -12.98 20.50
C ILE A 238 -19.29 -12.77 19.72
N GLU A 239 -19.59 -13.66 18.76
CA GLU A 239 -20.93 -13.65 18.14
C GLU A 239 -22.00 -13.92 19.21
N PRO A 240 -23.14 -13.18 19.21
CA PRO A 240 -24.26 -13.54 20.06
C PRO A 240 -24.72 -14.95 19.68
N GLU A 241 -24.84 -15.83 20.67
CA GLU A 241 -25.41 -17.17 20.47
C GLU A 241 -26.78 -17.03 19.79
N VAL A 242 -26.89 -17.56 18.58
CA VAL A 242 -28.20 -17.76 17.95
C VAL A 242 -28.91 -18.86 18.76
N LYS A 243 -29.74 -18.43 19.73
CA LYS A 243 -30.66 -19.39 20.38
C LYS A 243 -31.52 -20.03 19.30
N ARG A 244 -31.26 -21.32 19.09
CA ARG A 244 -32.12 -22.20 18.29
C ARG A 244 -33.44 -22.42 19.00
#